data_e1012ce9903b793fedaa2ed3a07cd5ef
#
_entry.id   e1012ce9903b793fedaa2ed3a07cd5ef
#
_cell.length_a   1.000
_cell.length_b   1.000
_cell.length_c   1.000
_cell.angle_alpha   90.00
_cell.angle_beta   90.00
_cell.angle_gamma   90.00
#
_symmetry.space_group_name_H-M   'P 1'
#
loop_
_entity.id
_entity.type
_entity.pdbx_description
1 polymer ?
#
loop_
_entity_poly.entity_id
_entity_poly.type
_entity_poly.pdbx_seq_one_letter_code
_entity_poly.pdbx_strand_id
1 'polypeptide(L)'
;MTPHDAAVVDTNVIAALKLYDPAELPGMMLVTAVTLGELSFGPHVTDDPVKRAGRVAVLQHVEATFDPLPYDTGAARLFGQICAAVRAAGREPRKRASDLMIAATAASNELPLYTANPDDFKGAEAFVRVVGLRARPNNL
;
A
#
# COMPACT_ATOMS: atom_id res chain seq x y z
N MET A 1 -8.86 13.50 -13.47
CA MET A 1 -7.39 13.35 -13.32
C MET A 1 -6.94 12.10 -14.04
N THR A 2 -5.91 12.19 -14.87
CA THR A 2 -5.37 11.04 -15.58
C THR A 2 -4.58 10.17 -14.60
N PRO A 3 -4.86 8.85 -14.52
CA PRO A 3 -4.07 7.96 -13.67
C PRO A 3 -2.61 7.91 -14.13
N HIS A 4 -1.72 7.62 -13.18
CA HIS A 4 -0.30 7.41 -13.50
C HIS A 4 -0.10 6.11 -14.27
N ASP A 5 0.94 6.05 -15.12
CA ASP A 5 1.24 4.84 -15.89
C ASP A 5 1.64 3.68 -14.97
N ALA A 6 2.46 3.96 -13.96
CA ALA A 6 2.89 2.95 -12.99
C ALA A 6 2.83 3.55 -11.58
N ALA A 7 2.40 2.76 -10.62
CA ALA A 7 2.32 3.19 -9.22
C ALA A 7 2.33 1.99 -8.28
N VAL A 8 2.79 2.23 -7.05
CA VAL A 8 2.63 1.28 -5.97
C VAL A 8 1.19 1.36 -5.46
N VAL A 9 0.58 0.22 -5.23
CA VAL A 9 -0.77 0.11 -4.69
C VAL A 9 -0.67 -0.39 -3.26
N ASP A 10 -1.31 0.35 -2.33
CA ASP A 10 -1.30 0.02 -0.91
C ASP A 10 -2.05 -1.28 -0.63
N THR A 11 -1.71 -1.91 0.48
CA THR A 11 -2.30 -3.20 0.90
C THR A 11 -3.83 -3.15 0.95
N ASN A 12 -4.40 -2.07 1.47
CA ASN A 12 -5.86 -1.93 1.58
C ASN A 12 -6.57 -1.90 0.22
N VAL A 13 -5.90 -1.45 -0.83
CA VAL A 13 -6.45 -1.45 -2.19
C VAL A 13 -6.30 -2.83 -2.83
N ILE A 14 -5.10 -3.41 -2.77
CA ILE A 14 -4.84 -4.69 -3.42
C ILE A 14 -5.66 -5.82 -2.77
N ALA A 15 -5.92 -5.74 -1.48
CA ALA A 15 -6.73 -6.72 -0.74
C ALA A 15 -8.21 -6.68 -1.13
N ALA A 16 -8.69 -5.57 -1.70
CA ALA A 16 -10.09 -5.36 -2.04
C ALA A 16 -10.22 -4.76 -3.45
N LEU A 17 -9.40 -5.22 -4.38
CA LEU A 17 -9.23 -4.61 -5.70
C LEU A 17 -10.54 -4.48 -6.49
N LYS A 18 -11.45 -5.43 -6.31
CA LYS A 18 -12.75 -5.43 -7.00
C LYS A 18 -13.65 -4.26 -6.62
N LEU A 19 -13.38 -3.61 -5.49
CA LEU A 19 -14.18 -2.48 -5.03
C LEU A 19 -13.83 -1.17 -5.74
N TYR A 20 -12.74 -1.13 -6.50
CA TYR A 20 -12.25 0.09 -7.12
C TYR A 20 -12.51 0.10 -8.61
N ASP A 21 -12.77 1.29 -9.15
CA ASP A 21 -12.97 1.48 -10.58
C ASP A 21 -11.62 1.27 -11.30
N PRO A 22 -11.52 0.31 -12.23
CA PRO A 22 -10.28 0.10 -12.98
C PRO A 22 -9.77 1.34 -13.69
N ALA A 23 -10.66 2.25 -14.09
CA ALA A 23 -10.27 3.50 -14.75
C ALA A 23 -9.51 4.45 -13.82
N GLU A 24 -9.64 4.29 -12.51
CA GLU A 24 -8.97 5.14 -11.51
C GLU A 24 -7.66 4.52 -11.03
N LEU A 25 -7.38 3.26 -11.40
CA LEU A 25 -6.17 2.57 -11.00
C LEU A 25 -5.02 2.90 -11.96
N PRO A 26 -3.76 2.76 -11.51
CA PRO A 26 -2.63 2.99 -12.42
C PRO A 26 -2.60 1.94 -13.54
N GLY A 27 -2.01 2.30 -14.66
CA GLY A 27 -1.88 1.39 -15.79
C GLY A 27 -1.09 0.14 -15.45
N MET A 28 -0.03 0.28 -14.67
CA MET A 28 0.76 -0.82 -14.11
C MET A 28 0.74 -0.71 -12.60
N MET A 29 0.18 -1.72 -11.95
CA MET A 29 0.17 -1.82 -10.49
C MET A 29 1.40 -2.56 -10.00
N LEU A 30 2.05 -1.99 -8.99
CA LEU A 30 3.19 -2.61 -8.32
C LEU A 30 2.85 -2.75 -6.84
N VAL A 31 3.36 -3.80 -6.22
CA VAL A 31 3.18 -4.04 -4.78
C VAL A 31 4.55 -4.11 -4.13
N THR A 32 4.61 -3.86 -2.82
CA THR A 32 5.85 -3.95 -2.07
C THR A 32 5.97 -5.26 -1.31
N ALA A 33 7.19 -5.62 -0.93
CA ALA A 33 7.44 -6.78 -0.06
C ALA A 33 6.77 -6.61 1.31
N VAL A 34 6.60 -5.37 1.78
CA VAL A 34 5.87 -5.08 3.03
C VAL A 34 4.42 -5.49 2.90
N THR A 35 3.77 -5.16 1.78
CA THR A 35 2.41 -5.60 1.47
C THR A 35 2.31 -7.13 1.49
N LEU A 36 3.26 -7.81 0.86
CA LEU A 36 3.29 -9.27 0.89
C LEU A 36 3.35 -9.80 2.32
N GLY A 37 4.17 -9.17 3.18
CA GLY A 37 4.25 -9.52 4.59
C GLY A 37 2.92 -9.35 5.33
N GLU A 38 2.23 -8.24 5.10
CA GLU A 38 0.92 -7.99 5.69
C GLU A 38 -0.12 -9.01 5.21
N LEU A 39 -0.14 -9.32 3.92
CA LEU A 39 -1.06 -10.31 3.35
C LEU A 39 -0.75 -11.73 3.85
N SER A 40 0.52 -12.03 4.12
CA SER A 40 0.93 -13.32 4.68
C SER A 40 0.48 -13.49 6.13
N PHE A 41 0.39 -12.39 6.88
CA PHE A 41 -0.09 -12.39 8.26
C PHE A 41 -1.61 -12.51 8.34
N GLY A 42 -2.33 -11.96 7.38
CA GLY A 42 -3.79 -11.86 7.41
C GLY A 42 -4.52 -13.16 7.74
N PRO A 43 -4.20 -14.31 7.12
CA PRO A 43 -4.88 -15.58 7.43
C PRO A 43 -4.71 -16.04 8.89
N HIS A 44 -3.64 -15.62 9.56
CA HIS A 44 -3.33 -16.05 10.93
C HIS A 44 -4.03 -15.25 12.01
N VAL A 45 -4.70 -14.14 11.66
CA VAL A 45 -5.35 -13.25 12.64
C VAL A 45 -6.88 -13.35 12.65
N THR A 46 -7.40 -14.40 12.05
CA THR A 46 -8.84 -14.67 12.08
C THR A 46 -9.10 -16.14 12.41
N ASP A 47 -10.14 -16.39 13.19
CA ASP A 47 -10.61 -17.74 13.47
C ASP A 47 -11.75 -18.16 12.55
N ASP A 48 -12.27 -17.23 11.74
CA ASP A 48 -13.34 -17.52 10.79
C ASP A 48 -12.78 -18.23 9.56
N PRO A 49 -13.20 -19.49 9.30
CA PRO A 49 -12.66 -20.24 8.14
C PRO A 49 -12.94 -19.60 6.80
N VAL A 50 -14.06 -18.89 6.65
CA VAL A 50 -14.42 -18.22 5.39
C VAL A 50 -13.52 -17.01 5.16
N LYS A 51 -13.31 -16.21 6.19
CA LYS A 51 -12.38 -15.06 6.11
C LYS A 51 -10.97 -15.53 5.85
N ARG A 52 -10.53 -16.59 6.52
CA ARG A 52 -9.19 -17.15 6.31
C ARG A 52 -9.01 -17.60 4.88
N ALA A 53 -9.96 -18.34 4.34
CA ALA A 53 -9.91 -18.79 2.95
C ALA A 53 -9.81 -17.63 1.97
N GLY A 54 -10.59 -16.56 2.19
CA GLY A 54 -10.55 -15.36 1.37
C GLY A 54 -9.19 -14.66 1.44
N ARG A 55 -8.59 -14.57 2.62
CA ARG A 55 -7.26 -13.96 2.80
C ARG A 55 -6.15 -14.79 2.16
N VAL A 56 -6.24 -16.11 2.24
CA VAL A 56 -5.32 -17.02 1.54
C VAL A 56 -5.43 -16.83 0.03
N ALA A 57 -6.65 -16.72 -0.48
CA ALA A 57 -6.87 -16.52 -1.92
C ALA A 57 -6.24 -15.22 -2.43
N VAL A 58 -6.38 -14.12 -1.67
CA VAL A 58 -5.73 -12.84 -2.00
C VAL A 58 -4.21 -13.00 -2.02
N LEU A 59 -3.65 -13.62 -0.98
CA LEU A 59 -2.21 -13.84 -0.89
C LEU A 59 -1.69 -14.64 -2.09
N GLN A 60 -2.35 -15.74 -2.43
CA GLN A 60 -1.97 -16.58 -3.57
C GLN A 60 -2.05 -15.83 -4.89
N HIS A 61 -3.08 -15.00 -5.05
CA HIS A 61 -3.23 -14.19 -6.26
C HIS A 61 -2.07 -13.19 -6.40
N VAL A 62 -1.71 -12.51 -5.31
CA VAL A 62 -0.62 -11.54 -5.31
C VAL A 62 0.71 -12.22 -5.60
N GLU A 63 0.97 -13.37 -4.98
CA GLU A 63 2.20 -14.12 -5.23
C GLU A 63 2.32 -14.61 -6.67
N ALA A 64 1.19 -14.97 -7.28
CA ALA A 64 1.18 -15.45 -8.67
C ALA A 64 1.27 -14.30 -9.69
N THR A 65 0.87 -13.10 -9.32
CA THR A 65 0.69 -11.99 -10.27
C THR A 65 1.81 -10.95 -10.21
N PHE A 66 2.37 -10.72 -9.04
CA PHE A 66 3.31 -9.60 -8.81
C PHE A 66 4.69 -10.12 -8.41
N ASP A 67 5.71 -9.32 -8.77
CA ASP A 67 7.07 -9.46 -8.26
C ASP A 67 7.27 -8.30 -7.28
N PRO A 68 7.18 -8.54 -5.96
CA PRO A 68 7.16 -7.44 -5.00
C PRO A 68 8.45 -6.63 -4.98
N LEU A 69 8.30 -5.32 -4.91
CA LEU A 69 9.43 -4.41 -4.76
C LEU A 69 10.06 -4.61 -3.37
N PRO A 70 11.37 -4.81 -3.28
CA PRO A 70 12.02 -5.06 -2.00
C PRO A 70 12.10 -3.80 -1.15
N TYR A 71 12.08 -4.00 0.16
CA TYR A 71 12.44 -2.96 1.12
C TYR A 71 13.95 -2.99 1.28
N ASP A 72 14.65 -2.30 0.39
CA ASP A 72 16.11 -2.32 0.31
C ASP A 72 16.75 -1.18 1.11
N THR A 73 18.05 -1.04 0.99
CA THR A 73 18.82 -0.01 1.68
C THR A 73 18.35 1.41 1.34
N GLY A 74 18.02 1.66 0.06
CA GLY A 74 17.50 2.95 -0.38
C GLY A 74 16.16 3.26 0.27
N ALA A 75 15.26 2.30 0.30
CA ALA A 75 13.96 2.43 0.97
C ALA A 75 14.15 2.67 2.48
N ALA A 76 15.07 1.94 3.12
CA ALA A 76 15.33 2.09 4.54
C ALA A 76 15.82 3.50 4.90
N ARG A 77 16.68 4.08 4.07
CA ARG A 77 17.16 5.46 4.29
C ARG A 77 16.03 6.48 4.16
N LEU A 78 15.18 6.32 3.14
CA LEU A 78 14.01 7.19 2.97
C LEU A 78 13.00 7.00 4.08
N PHE A 79 12.83 5.79 4.58
CA PHE A 79 11.96 5.52 5.71
C PHE A 79 12.33 6.38 6.92
N GLY A 80 13.63 6.48 7.25
CA GLY A 80 14.09 7.34 8.34
C GLY A 80 13.73 8.80 8.12
N GLN A 81 13.92 9.31 6.91
CA GLN A 81 13.58 10.69 6.57
C GLN A 81 12.08 10.94 6.60
N ILE A 82 11.28 9.99 6.11
CA ILE A 82 9.83 10.06 6.12
C ILE A 82 9.32 10.06 7.57
N CYS A 83 9.85 9.19 8.42
CA CYS A 83 9.49 9.16 9.83
C CYS A 83 9.77 10.50 10.52
N ALA A 84 10.90 11.12 10.22
CA ALA A 84 11.24 12.44 10.76
C ALA A 84 10.23 13.51 10.31
N ALA A 85 9.84 13.48 9.04
CA ALA A 85 8.84 14.42 8.48
C ALA A 85 7.46 14.20 9.10
N VAL A 86 7.04 12.97 9.27
CA VAL A 86 5.76 12.61 9.90
C VAL A 86 5.74 13.09 11.36
N ARG A 87 6.82 12.89 12.07
CA ARG A 87 6.97 13.36 13.46
C ARG A 87 6.92 14.88 13.52
N ALA A 88 7.59 15.56 12.60
CA ALA A 88 7.58 17.02 12.53
C ALA A 88 6.17 17.56 12.23
N ALA A 89 5.33 16.78 11.55
CA ALA A 89 3.94 17.11 11.29
C ALA A 89 3.02 16.81 12.49
N GLY A 90 3.58 16.40 13.63
CA GLY A 90 2.81 16.14 14.86
C GLY A 90 2.21 14.75 14.95
N ARG A 91 2.68 13.81 14.15
CA ARG A 91 2.16 12.43 14.14
C ARG A 91 3.18 11.46 14.71
N GLU A 92 2.71 10.28 15.10
CA GLU A 92 3.55 9.22 15.67
C GLU A 92 3.89 8.19 14.59
N PRO A 93 5.18 8.16 14.11
CA PRO A 93 5.56 7.23 13.05
C PRO A 93 5.36 5.77 13.40
N ARG A 94 5.53 5.38 14.67
CA ARG A 94 5.41 3.97 15.10
C ARG A 94 4.04 3.38 14.79
N LYS A 95 2.98 4.18 14.90
CA LYS A 95 1.61 3.73 14.64
C LYS A 95 1.36 3.45 13.17
N ARG A 96 2.25 3.91 12.31
CA ARG A 96 2.12 3.82 10.86
C ARG A 96 3.35 3.16 10.21
N ALA A 97 4.10 2.39 10.97
CA ALA A 97 5.40 1.88 10.51
C ALA A 97 5.31 1.12 9.18
N SER A 98 4.39 0.16 9.05
CA SER A 98 4.21 -0.57 7.79
C SER A 98 3.85 0.35 6.63
N ASP A 99 2.90 1.26 6.85
CA ASP A 99 2.48 2.22 5.82
C ASP A 99 3.66 3.07 5.36
N LEU A 100 4.47 3.55 6.31
CA LEU A 100 5.62 4.39 5.98
C LEU A 100 6.73 3.60 5.29
N MET A 101 6.86 2.31 5.57
CA MET A 101 7.78 1.44 4.82
C MET A 101 7.31 1.24 3.38
N ILE A 102 6.02 1.12 3.16
CA ILE A 102 5.44 1.07 1.82
C ILE A 102 5.70 2.38 1.08
N ALA A 103 5.45 3.50 1.74
CA ALA A 103 5.70 4.83 1.17
C ALA A 103 7.18 5.01 0.81
N ALA A 104 8.09 4.57 1.68
CA ALA A 104 9.53 4.65 1.44
C ALA A 104 9.95 3.80 0.25
N THR A 105 9.36 2.63 0.09
CA THR A 105 9.64 1.76 -1.06
C THR A 105 9.16 2.42 -2.35
N ALA A 106 7.97 3.02 -2.34
CA ALA A 106 7.46 3.75 -3.51
C ALA A 106 8.38 4.92 -3.85
N ALA A 107 8.75 5.73 -2.86
CA ALA A 107 9.62 6.89 -3.04
C ALA A 107 11.00 6.49 -3.56
N SER A 108 11.55 5.40 -3.05
CA SER A 108 12.86 4.88 -3.49
C SER A 108 12.86 4.46 -4.96
N ASN A 109 11.72 4.09 -5.49
CA ASN A 109 11.54 3.71 -6.89
C ASN A 109 10.95 4.85 -7.72
N GLU A 110 10.82 6.05 -7.16
CA GLU A 110 10.26 7.23 -7.82
C GLU A 110 8.85 6.98 -8.36
N LEU A 111 8.05 6.25 -7.59
CA LEU A 111 6.69 5.88 -7.94
C LEU A 111 5.69 6.56 -7.00
N PRO A 112 4.52 6.95 -7.51
CA PRO A 112 3.42 7.38 -6.63
C PRO A 112 2.85 6.20 -5.88
N LEU A 113 2.08 6.49 -4.83
CA LEU A 113 1.41 5.51 -3.99
C LEU A 113 -0.10 5.73 -4.04
N TYR A 114 -0.84 4.71 -4.43
CA TYR A 114 -2.30 4.72 -4.45
C TYR A 114 -2.82 4.03 -3.20
N THR A 115 -3.69 4.69 -2.48
CA THR A 115 -4.20 4.19 -1.20
C THR A 115 -5.67 4.56 -0.98
N ALA A 116 -6.38 3.74 -0.23
CA ALA A 116 -7.74 4.05 0.21
C ALA A 116 -7.75 5.05 1.38
N ASN A 117 -6.61 5.20 2.10
CA ASN A 117 -6.50 6.04 3.29
C ASN A 117 -5.34 7.03 3.16
N PRO A 118 -5.47 8.07 2.31
CA PRO A 118 -4.38 9.02 2.12
C PRO A 118 -3.99 9.75 3.40
N ASP A 119 -4.89 9.88 4.37
CA ASP A 119 -4.62 10.51 5.65
C ASP A 119 -3.56 9.75 6.47
N ASP A 120 -3.42 8.44 6.26
CA ASP A 120 -2.41 7.62 6.92
C ASP A 120 -0.97 8.02 6.54
N PHE A 121 -0.83 8.74 5.43
CA PHE A 121 0.47 9.18 4.90
C PHE A 121 0.74 10.66 5.10
N LYS A 122 -0.08 11.32 5.89
CA LYS A 122 0.07 12.75 6.17
C LYS A 122 1.42 13.02 6.84
N GLY A 123 2.18 13.93 6.26
CA GLY A 123 3.55 14.22 6.64
C GLY A 123 4.59 13.61 5.69
N ALA A 124 4.21 12.62 4.88
CA ALA A 124 5.11 11.96 3.93
C ALA A 124 5.04 12.56 2.52
N GLU A 125 4.18 13.54 2.28
CA GLU A 125 3.86 14.05 0.94
C GLU A 125 5.04 14.69 0.22
N ALA A 126 6.05 15.15 0.96
CA ALA A 126 7.26 15.72 0.36
C ALA A 126 8.14 14.66 -0.30
N PHE A 127 7.95 13.39 0.04
CA PHE A 127 8.78 12.27 -0.43
C PHE A 127 8.08 11.40 -1.46
N VAL A 128 6.76 11.31 -1.40
CA VAL A 128 5.99 10.41 -2.26
C VAL A 128 4.66 11.08 -2.60
N ARG A 129 4.28 10.99 -3.86
CA ARG A 129 2.96 11.46 -4.28
C ARG A 129 1.91 10.42 -3.87
N VAL A 130 0.99 10.83 -3.00
CA VAL A 130 -0.09 9.97 -2.51
C VAL A 130 -1.36 10.28 -3.28
N VAL A 131 -1.94 9.24 -3.88
CA VAL A 131 -3.20 9.35 -4.63
C VAL A 131 -4.26 8.59 -3.86
N GLY A 132 -5.29 9.30 -3.40
CA GLY A 132 -6.40 8.70 -2.67
C GLY A 132 -7.40 8.05 -3.63
N LEU A 133 -7.81 6.84 -3.29
CA LEU A 133 -8.85 6.10 -4.00
C LEU A 133 -10.06 5.91 -3.10
N ARG A 134 -11.23 5.93 -3.70
CA ARG A 134 -12.48 5.66 -2.99
C ARG A 134 -13.11 4.40 -3.58
N ALA A 135 -13.47 3.45 -2.73
CA ALA A 135 -14.20 2.27 -3.16
C ALA A 135 -15.55 2.66 -3.74
N ARG A 136 -15.97 1.98 -4.78
CA ARG A 136 -17.29 2.19 -5.37
C ARG A 136 -18.36 1.76 -4.39
N PRO A 137 -19.50 2.48 -4.35
CA PRO A 137 -20.64 2.03 -3.55
C PRO A 137 -21.07 0.62 -3.97
N ASN A 138 -21.46 -0.20 -2.99
CA ASN A 138 -21.98 -1.52 -3.27
C ASN A 138 -23.40 -1.40 -3.78
N ASN A 139 -23.54 -1.25 -5.08
CA ASN A 139 -24.84 -1.08 -5.75
C ASN A 139 -25.40 -2.43 -6.14
N LEU A 140 -25.92 -3.12 -5.17
CA LEU A 140 -26.61 -4.38 -5.42
C LEU A 140 -28.12 -4.22 -5.35
#